data_3ec77ea2c60947e1c589f967c96cec9e
#
_entry.id   3ec77ea2c60947e1c589f967c96cec9e
#
_cell.length_a   1.000
_cell.length_b   1.000
_cell.length_c   1.000
_cell.angle_alpha   90.00
_cell.angle_beta   90.00
_cell.angle_gamma   90.00
#
_symmetry.space_group_name_H-M   'P 1'
#
loop_
_entity.id
_entity.type
_entity.pdbx_description
1 polymer ?
#
loop_
_entity_poly.entity_id
_entity_poly.type
_entity_poly.pdbx_seq_one_letter_code
_entity_poly.pdbx_strand_id
1 'polypeptide(L)'
;AEGAEVLKIAAEESFVFADVDNLGKVYVNNTYNQKHIESVLKLDLVDVEAIRAANFRVAIDCVNSVGGVVIPELLSALGVKEIFKLHCAPHGNFAHNPEPIPENLTEISDLMKHAKADVGFVVDPDVDRLAIISEDGEMFGEEYTLVAVSDYVLSHTPGNTVSTLSSSRALRDVTRAHGCEYNAAAVGEVNVVTKMKATNAII
;
A
#
# COMPACT_ATOMS: atom_id res chain seq x y z
N ALA A 1 13.80 20.86 -1.72
CA ALA A 1 15.10 21.56 -1.66
C ALA A 1 16.25 20.58 -1.90
N GLU A 2 16.42 19.55 -1.09
CA GLU A 2 17.54 18.58 -1.16
C GLU A 2 17.54 17.78 -2.48
N GLY A 3 16.39 17.30 -2.96
CA GLY A 3 16.30 16.60 -4.25
C GLY A 3 16.75 17.47 -5.42
N ALA A 4 16.45 18.75 -5.41
CA ALA A 4 16.93 19.67 -6.45
C ALA A 4 18.46 19.86 -6.39
N GLU A 5 19.06 19.83 -5.20
CA GLU A 5 20.51 19.88 -5.02
C GLU A 5 21.20 18.63 -5.57
N VAL A 6 20.63 17.45 -5.29
CA VAL A 6 21.12 16.17 -5.86
C VAL A 6 21.06 16.18 -7.39
N LEU A 7 19.94 16.62 -7.96
CA LEU A 7 19.81 16.74 -9.42
C LEU A 7 20.80 17.74 -10.02
N LYS A 8 21.07 18.85 -9.34
CA LYS A 8 22.07 19.83 -9.77
C LYS A 8 23.47 19.23 -9.76
N ILE A 9 23.89 18.55 -8.67
CA ILE A 9 25.17 17.88 -8.56
C ILE A 9 25.34 16.84 -9.69
N ALA A 10 24.28 16.06 -9.96
CA ALA A 10 24.30 15.07 -11.05
C ALA A 10 24.41 15.73 -12.43
N ALA A 11 23.67 16.81 -12.70
CA ALA A 11 23.69 17.51 -13.99
C ALA A 11 25.03 18.24 -14.26
N GLU A 12 25.65 18.77 -13.23
CA GLU A 12 26.92 19.47 -13.30
C GLU A 12 28.14 18.53 -13.20
N GLU A 13 27.90 17.23 -12.98
CA GLU A 13 28.96 16.21 -12.72
C GLU A 13 29.92 16.64 -11.62
N SER A 14 29.44 17.45 -10.64
CA SER A 14 30.25 18.01 -9.57
C SER A 14 30.43 17.03 -8.41
N PHE A 15 30.84 15.80 -8.74
CA PHE A 15 31.18 14.74 -7.79
C PHE A 15 32.53 14.11 -8.14
N VAL A 16 33.17 13.51 -7.15
CA VAL A 16 34.45 12.82 -7.31
C VAL A 16 34.27 11.35 -6.98
N PHE A 17 34.69 10.47 -7.89
CA PHE A 17 34.73 9.05 -7.62
C PHE A 17 35.87 8.71 -6.66
N ALA A 18 35.61 7.77 -5.74
CA ALA A 18 36.64 7.25 -4.86
C ALA A 18 37.68 6.43 -5.62
N ASP A 19 38.94 6.48 -5.15
CA ASP A 19 39.97 5.55 -5.62
C ASP A 19 39.62 4.10 -5.25
N VAL A 20 40.22 3.15 -5.97
CA VAL A 20 39.97 1.70 -5.80
C VAL A 20 40.15 1.26 -4.35
N ASP A 21 41.12 1.78 -3.63
CA ASP A 21 41.41 1.44 -2.24
C ASP A 21 40.40 2.03 -1.23
N ASN A 22 39.59 3.00 -1.69
CA ASN A 22 38.60 3.71 -0.88
C ASN A 22 37.16 3.43 -1.31
N LEU A 23 36.92 2.38 -2.10
CA LEU A 23 35.57 1.97 -2.48
C LEU A 23 34.74 1.56 -1.26
N GLY A 24 33.47 1.90 -1.28
CA GLY A 24 32.52 1.48 -0.26
C GLY A 24 32.38 -0.05 -0.18
N LYS A 25 31.87 -0.52 0.94
CA LYS A 25 31.57 -1.95 1.16
C LYS A 25 30.08 -2.22 1.02
N VAL A 26 29.75 -3.37 0.47
CA VAL A 26 28.37 -3.86 0.40
C VAL A 26 28.05 -4.60 1.70
N TYR A 27 26.97 -4.20 2.34
CA TYR A 27 26.44 -4.86 3.52
C TYR A 27 25.06 -5.43 3.18
N VAL A 28 24.86 -6.71 3.47
CA VAL A 28 23.55 -7.37 3.32
C VAL A 28 22.84 -7.35 4.67
N ASN A 29 21.61 -6.87 4.69
CA ASN A 29 20.77 -6.85 5.89
C ASN A 29 19.37 -7.38 5.56
N ASN A 30 19.02 -8.54 6.10
CA ASN A 30 17.76 -9.26 5.87
C ASN A 30 16.74 -9.04 7.00
N THR A 31 16.96 -8.06 7.90
CA THR A 31 16.08 -7.87 9.07
C THR A 31 14.96 -6.86 8.84
N TYR A 32 14.93 -6.15 7.72
CA TYR A 32 13.99 -5.04 7.52
C TYR A 32 12.55 -5.48 7.32
N ASN A 33 12.29 -6.62 6.66
CA ASN A 33 10.92 -7.15 6.54
C ASN A 33 10.33 -7.41 7.92
N GLN A 34 11.08 -8.08 8.80
CA GLN A 34 10.63 -8.34 10.16
C GLN A 34 10.37 -7.04 10.95
N LYS A 35 11.28 -6.07 10.85
CA LYS A 35 11.10 -4.76 11.50
C LYS A 35 9.86 -4.03 11.00
N HIS A 36 9.60 -4.10 9.69
CA HIS A 36 8.39 -3.50 9.09
C HIS A 36 7.13 -4.17 9.65
N ILE A 37 7.05 -5.50 9.61
CA ILE A 37 5.93 -6.27 10.15
C ILE A 37 5.69 -5.92 11.63
N GLU A 38 6.75 -5.93 12.45
CA GLU A 38 6.64 -5.56 13.87
C GLU A 38 6.13 -4.13 14.07
N SER A 39 6.48 -3.21 13.17
CA SER A 39 5.99 -1.83 13.23
C SER A 39 4.51 -1.74 12.87
N VAL A 40 4.06 -2.50 11.86
CA VAL A 40 2.64 -2.57 11.48
C VAL A 40 1.80 -3.14 12.62
N LEU A 41 2.26 -4.24 13.24
CA LEU A 41 1.54 -4.87 14.36
C LEU A 41 1.42 -3.99 15.61
N LYS A 42 2.23 -2.93 15.72
CA LYS A 42 2.22 -1.97 16.83
C LYS A 42 1.35 -0.74 16.57
N LEU A 43 0.77 -0.62 15.38
CA LEU A 43 -0.13 0.49 15.09
C LEU A 43 -1.40 0.37 15.94
N ASP A 44 -1.80 1.44 16.59
CA ASP A 44 -2.95 1.46 17.51
C ASP A 44 -4.27 1.02 16.86
N LEU A 45 -4.39 1.20 15.54
CA LEU A 45 -5.58 0.83 14.77
C LEU A 45 -5.51 -0.60 14.17
N VAL A 46 -4.44 -1.36 14.44
CA VAL A 46 -4.30 -2.75 13.99
C VAL A 46 -4.66 -3.68 15.14
N ASP A 47 -5.89 -4.16 15.16
CA ASP A 47 -6.36 -5.13 16.16
C ASP A 47 -6.05 -6.55 15.70
N VAL A 48 -4.86 -7.03 16.07
CA VAL A 48 -4.35 -8.37 15.72
C VAL A 48 -5.27 -9.48 16.28
N GLU A 49 -5.84 -9.29 17.48
CA GLU A 49 -6.69 -10.29 18.11
C GLU A 49 -8.05 -10.38 17.40
N ALA A 50 -8.63 -9.25 16.99
CA ALA A 50 -9.85 -9.25 16.19
C ALA A 50 -9.63 -9.90 14.82
N ILE A 51 -8.52 -9.59 14.14
CA ILE A 51 -8.18 -10.20 12.85
C ILE A 51 -8.03 -11.72 12.99
N ARG A 52 -7.32 -12.17 14.03
CA ARG A 52 -7.13 -13.60 14.32
C ARG A 52 -8.45 -14.31 14.62
N ALA A 53 -9.32 -13.68 15.40
CA ALA A 53 -10.62 -14.22 15.78
C ALA A 53 -11.59 -14.32 14.60
N ALA A 54 -11.50 -13.40 13.65
CA ALA A 54 -12.33 -13.38 12.44
C ALA A 54 -12.07 -14.59 11.53
N ASN A 55 -10.89 -15.23 11.62
CA ASN A 55 -10.52 -16.42 10.84
C ASN A 55 -10.63 -16.20 9.32
N PHE A 56 -10.24 -15.03 8.84
CA PHE A 56 -10.31 -14.68 7.42
C PHE A 56 -9.56 -15.67 6.54
N ARG A 57 -10.14 -15.94 5.39
CA ARG A 57 -9.57 -16.65 4.24
C ARG A 57 -9.15 -15.61 3.21
N VAL A 58 -7.87 -15.44 2.97
CA VAL A 58 -7.33 -14.33 2.19
C VAL A 58 -6.68 -14.84 0.91
N ALA A 59 -7.06 -14.26 -0.23
CA ALA A 59 -6.35 -14.45 -1.49
C ALA A 59 -5.36 -13.29 -1.71
N ILE A 60 -4.21 -13.58 -2.29
CA ILE A 60 -3.22 -12.55 -2.65
C ILE A 60 -2.67 -12.79 -4.05
N ASP A 61 -2.42 -11.69 -4.76
CA ASP A 61 -1.66 -11.67 -6.00
C ASP A 61 -0.54 -10.64 -5.88
N CYS A 62 0.70 -11.09 -6.04
CA CYS A 62 1.90 -10.27 -5.86
C CYS A 62 2.69 -10.12 -7.16
N VAL A 63 2.08 -10.38 -8.30
CA VAL A 63 2.60 -10.20 -9.67
C VAL A 63 4.05 -10.70 -9.88
N ASN A 64 4.45 -11.74 -9.15
CA ASN A 64 5.80 -12.30 -9.12
C ASN A 64 6.89 -11.28 -8.74
N SER A 65 6.59 -10.40 -7.80
CA SER A 65 7.52 -9.39 -7.30
C SER A 65 7.66 -9.43 -5.77
N VAL A 66 8.20 -8.36 -5.19
CA VAL A 66 8.61 -8.32 -3.76
C VAL A 66 7.45 -8.52 -2.79
N GLY A 67 6.22 -8.21 -3.18
CA GLY A 67 5.02 -8.48 -2.41
C GLY A 67 4.88 -9.95 -2.02
N GLY A 68 5.33 -10.88 -2.90
CA GLY A 68 5.32 -12.32 -2.64
C GLY A 68 6.18 -12.77 -1.44
N VAL A 69 7.11 -11.93 -1.02
CA VAL A 69 7.94 -12.17 0.16
C VAL A 69 7.25 -11.62 1.42
N VAL A 70 6.91 -10.34 1.44
CA VAL A 70 6.48 -9.65 2.66
C VAL A 70 5.01 -9.84 3.00
N ILE A 71 4.11 -9.89 1.99
CA ILE A 71 2.66 -9.97 2.25
C ILE A 71 2.25 -11.28 2.95
N PRO A 72 2.72 -12.48 2.52
CA PRO A 72 2.41 -13.71 3.23
C PRO A 72 2.91 -13.73 4.69
N GLU A 73 4.10 -13.15 4.93
CA GLU A 73 4.66 -13.05 6.28
C GLU A 73 3.83 -12.13 7.16
N LEU A 74 3.43 -10.96 6.65
CA LEU A 74 2.57 -10.00 7.33
C LEU A 74 1.21 -10.61 7.68
N LEU A 75 0.53 -11.24 6.70
CA LEU A 75 -0.77 -11.88 6.94
C LEU A 75 -0.67 -13.01 7.98
N SER A 76 0.40 -13.81 7.94
CA SER A 76 0.64 -14.85 8.95
C SER A 76 0.88 -14.25 10.34
N ALA A 77 1.61 -13.14 10.45
CA ALA A 77 1.84 -12.43 11.70
C ALA A 77 0.55 -11.81 12.26
N LEU A 78 -0.36 -11.34 11.39
CA LEU A 78 -1.71 -10.89 11.74
C LEU A 78 -2.64 -12.05 12.18
N GLY A 79 -2.23 -13.30 12.00
CA GLY A 79 -2.99 -14.48 12.43
C GLY A 79 -3.89 -15.08 11.36
N VAL A 80 -3.77 -14.66 10.11
CA VAL A 80 -4.47 -15.29 8.97
C VAL A 80 -3.88 -16.68 8.74
N LYS A 81 -4.75 -17.70 8.73
CA LYS A 81 -4.34 -19.12 8.61
C LYS A 81 -4.45 -19.66 7.19
N GLU A 82 -5.45 -19.20 6.44
CA GLU A 82 -5.68 -19.62 5.06
C GLU A 82 -5.31 -18.49 4.10
N ILE A 83 -4.20 -18.64 3.39
CA ILE A 83 -3.69 -17.67 2.41
C ILE A 83 -3.57 -18.37 1.07
N PHE A 84 -4.41 -17.98 0.11
CA PHE A 84 -4.36 -18.46 -1.28
C PHE A 84 -3.45 -17.55 -2.09
N LYS A 85 -2.36 -18.10 -2.60
CA LYS A 85 -1.27 -17.33 -3.20
C LYS A 85 -1.27 -17.45 -4.72
N LEU A 86 -1.40 -16.33 -5.41
CA LEU A 86 -1.11 -16.21 -6.83
C LEU A 86 0.17 -15.38 -7.03
N HIS A 87 0.98 -15.75 -7.99
CA HIS A 87 2.14 -14.99 -8.45
C HIS A 87 3.04 -14.44 -7.33
N CYS A 88 3.36 -15.28 -6.35
CA CYS A 88 4.17 -14.90 -5.18
C CYS A 88 5.66 -15.31 -5.30
N ALA A 89 6.13 -15.75 -6.47
CA ALA A 89 7.55 -16.07 -6.69
C ALA A 89 8.29 -14.82 -7.17
N PRO A 90 9.22 -14.22 -6.38
CA PRO A 90 9.77 -12.89 -6.65
C PRO A 90 10.89 -12.92 -7.71
N HIS A 91 10.62 -13.49 -8.87
CA HIS A 91 11.60 -13.59 -9.97
C HIS A 91 11.49 -12.48 -11.01
N GLY A 92 10.52 -11.56 -10.86
CA GLY A 92 10.36 -10.38 -11.71
C GLY A 92 9.75 -10.65 -13.10
N ASN A 93 9.41 -11.90 -13.43
CA ASN A 93 8.63 -12.19 -14.65
C ASN A 93 7.15 -12.06 -14.30
N PHE A 94 6.56 -10.90 -14.53
CA PHE A 94 5.19 -10.59 -14.21
C PHE A 94 4.23 -11.53 -14.94
N ALA A 95 3.29 -12.14 -14.22
CA ALA A 95 2.35 -13.09 -14.78
C ALA A 95 1.27 -12.41 -15.62
N HIS A 96 0.96 -11.17 -15.32
CA HIS A 96 0.04 -10.30 -16.05
C HIS A 96 0.58 -8.87 -16.06
N ASN A 97 -0.11 -7.94 -16.73
CA ASN A 97 0.22 -6.53 -16.63
C ASN A 97 0.16 -6.11 -15.14
N PRO A 98 1.25 -5.52 -14.59
CA PRO A 98 1.36 -5.27 -13.16
C PRO A 98 0.44 -4.15 -12.62
N GLU A 99 -0.23 -3.41 -13.49
CA GLU A 99 -1.21 -2.40 -13.08
C GLU A 99 -2.45 -3.10 -12.48
N PRO A 100 -2.83 -2.85 -11.21
CA PRO A 100 -3.92 -3.55 -10.54
C PRO A 100 -5.31 -2.99 -10.91
N ILE A 101 -5.66 -3.09 -12.18
CA ILE A 101 -6.96 -2.70 -12.75
C ILE A 101 -7.80 -3.93 -13.11
N PRO A 102 -9.14 -3.84 -13.21
CA PRO A 102 -10.02 -4.99 -13.37
C PRO A 102 -9.64 -5.93 -14.50
N GLU A 103 -9.19 -5.39 -15.64
CA GLU A 103 -8.83 -6.16 -16.83
C GLU A 103 -7.65 -7.11 -16.60
N ASN A 104 -6.80 -6.80 -15.62
CA ASN A 104 -5.61 -7.57 -15.28
C ASN A 104 -5.85 -8.57 -14.13
N LEU A 105 -7.01 -8.52 -13.45
CA LEU A 105 -7.26 -9.21 -12.18
C LEU A 105 -8.27 -10.37 -12.30
N THR A 106 -8.45 -10.92 -13.48
CA THR A 106 -9.43 -12.00 -13.72
C THR A 106 -9.08 -13.28 -12.95
N GLU A 107 -7.79 -13.63 -12.86
CA GLU A 107 -7.35 -14.87 -12.22
C GLU A 107 -7.60 -14.87 -10.70
N ILE A 108 -7.34 -13.76 -10.02
CA ILE A 108 -7.68 -13.66 -8.59
C ILE A 108 -9.20 -13.59 -8.37
N SER A 109 -9.96 -12.92 -9.24
CA SER A 109 -11.42 -12.90 -9.18
C SER A 109 -11.99 -14.31 -9.24
N ASP A 110 -11.47 -15.14 -10.12
CA ASP A 110 -11.88 -16.55 -10.24
C ASP A 110 -11.43 -17.36 -9.02
N LEU A 111 -10.21 -17.13 -8.52
CA LEU A 111 -9.73 -17.78 -7.31
C LEU A 111 -10.61 -17.45 -6.10
N MET A 112 -11.02 -16.19 -5.92
CA MET A 112 -11.92 -15.76 -4.85
C MET A 112 -13.20 -16.58 -4.82
N LYS A 113 -13.86 -16.73 -5.98
CA LYS A 113 -15.11 -17.47 -6.14
C LYS A 113 -14.93 -18.97 -5.83
N HIS A 114 -13.86 -19.58 -6.35
CA HIS A 114 -13.59 -21.01 -6.16
C HIS A 114 -13.14 -21.36 -4.75
N ALA A 115 -12.24 -20.58 -4.20
CA ALA A 115 -11.68 -20.78 -2.86
C ALA A 115 -12.65 -20.32 -1.76
N LYS A 116 -13.70 -19.55 -2.09
CA LYS A 116 -14.56 -18.85 -1.12
C LYS A 116 -13.73 -18.05 -0.13
N ALA A 117 -12.78 -17.29 -0.64
CA ALA A 117 -12.00 -16.37 0.17
C ALA A 117 -12.87 -15.16 0.57
N ASP A 118 -12.62 -14.62 1.76
CA ASP A 118 -13.38 -13.49 2.31
C ASP A 118 -12.92 -12.16 1.73
N VAL A 119 -11.64 -12.06 1.37
CA VAL A 119 -11.05 -10.87 0.78
C VAL A 119 -9.83 -11.23 -0.06
N GLY A 120 -9.62 -10.49 -1.14
CA GLY A 120 -8.44 -10.56 -1.99
C GLY A 120 -7.62 -9.28 -1.94
N PHE A 121 -6.30 -9.40 -1.93
CA PHE A 121 -5.37 -8.28 -2.02
C PHE A 121 -4.45 -8.46 -3.22
N VAL A 122 -4.37 -7.44 -4.06
CA VAL A 122 -3.47 -7.40 -5.21
C VAL A 122 -2.54 -6.22 -5.05
N VAL A 123 -1.25 -6.47 -5.17
CA VAL A 123 -0.23 -5.44 -5.08
C VAL A 123 0.56 -5.37 -6.38
N ASP A 124 1.04 -4.19 -6.71
CA ASP A 124 1.93 -3.96 -7.83
C ASP A 124 3.40 -4.32 -7.50
N PRO A 125 4.36 -4.19 -8.44
CA PRO A 125 5.71 -4.72 -8.25
C PRO A 125 6.50 -4.17 -7.06
N ASP A 126 6.34 -2.92 -6.69
CA ASP A 126 7.04 -2.26 -5.57
C ASP A 126 6.14 -2.06 -4.34
N VAL A 127 4.89 -2.57 -4.43
CA VAL A 127 3.92 -2.64 -3.31
C VAL A 127 3.49 -1.24 -2.82
N ASP A 128 3.46 -0.25 -3.69
CA ASP A 128 2.94 1.07 -3.38
C ASP A 128 1.45 1.22 -3.73
N ARG A 129 0.89 0.29 -4.50
CA ARG A 129 -0.53 0.22 -4.88
C ARG A 129 -1.19 -1.03 -4.34
N LEU A 130 -2.45 -0.89 -3.97
CA LEU A 130 -3.28 -1.97 -3.46
C LEU A 130 -4.66 -1.94 -4.12
N ALA A 131 -5.04 -3.06 -4.76
CA ALA A 131 -6.43 -3.33 -5.10
C ALA A 131 -7.02 -4.36 -4.14
N ILE A 132 -8.28 -4.14 -3.75
CA ILE A 132 -9.05 -5.05 -2.90
C ILE A 132 -10.10 -5.74 -3.74
N ILE A 133 -10.22 -7.05 -3.58
CA ILE A 133 -11.25 -7.88 -4.21
C ILE A 133 -12.21 -8.37 -3.13
N SER A 134 -13.49 -8.14 -3.35
CA SER A 134 -14.56 -8.57 -2.45
C SER A 134 -14.80 -10.07 -2.54
N GLU A 135 -15.55 -10.63 -1.60
CA GLU A 135 -15.84 -12.06 -1.50
C GLU A 135 -16.58 -12.66 -2.71
N ASP A 136 -17.25 -11.82 -3.49
CA ASP A 136 -17.92 -12.20 -4.75
C ASP A 136 -16.98 -12.22 -5.97
N GLY A 137 -15.71 -11.83 -5.77
CA GLY A 137 -14.70 -11.72 -6.80
C GLY A 137 -14.75 -10.42 -7.61
N GLU A 138 -15.56 -9.46 -7.20
CA GLU A 138 -15.59 -8.14 -7.83
C GLU A 138 -14.59 -7.19 -7.16
N MET A 139 -14.05 -6.25 -7.93
CA MET A 139 -13.19 -5.21 -7.34
C MET A 139 -13.98 -4.34 -6.36
N PHE A 140 -13.43 -4.13 -5.18
CA PHE A 140 -13.98 -3.19 -4.18
C PHE A 140 -14.05 -1.75 -4.72
N GLY A 141 -13.18 -1.43 -5.65
CA GLY A 141 -13.11 -0.14 -6.32
C GLY A 141 -11.85 0.63 -5.92
N GLU A 142 -11.13 1.12 -6.93
CA GLU A 142 -9.82 1.75 -6.78
C GLU A 142 -9.82 2.89 -5.75
N GLU A 143 -10.81 3.78 -5.82
CA GLU A 143 -10.96 4.92 -4.91
C GLU A 143 -11.44 4.54 -3.50
N TYR A 144 -12.14 3.41 -3.36
CA TYR A 144 -12.76 3.05 -2.10
C TYR A 144 -11.78 2.49 -1.06
N THR A 145 -10.60 2.04 -1.46
CA THR A 145 -9.54 1.66 -0.52
C THR A 145 -9.20 2.83 0.41
N LEU A 146 -8.93 4.00 -0.16
CA LEU A 146 -8.67 5.22 0.61
C LEU A 146 -9.89 5.61 1.46
N VAL A 147 -11.09 5.54 0.91
CA VAL A 147 -12.33 5.96 1.57
C VAL A 147 -12.62 5.09 2.80
N ALA A 148 -12.52 3.76 2.66
CA ALA A 148 -12.77 2.82 3.75
C ALA A 148 -11.73 2.96 4.88
N VAL A 149 -10.45 3.08 4.53
CA VAL A 149 -9.39 3.31 5.51
C VAL A 149 -9.60 4.64 6.22
N SER A 150 -9.98 5.70 5.48
CA SER A 150 -10.25 7.01 6.06
C SER A 150 -11.43 7.00 7.01
N ASP A 151 -12.53 6.32 6.67
CA ASP A 151 -13.70 6.19 7.54
C ASP A 151 -13.32 5.50 8.86
N TYR A 152 -12.56 4.41 8.77
CA TYR A 152 -12.06 3.71 9.94
C TYR A 152 -11.14 4.59 10.82
N VAL A 153 -10.16 5.26 10.23
CA VAL A 153 -9.24 6.14 10.96
C VAL A 153 -9.99 7.30 11.61
N LEU A 154 -10.89 7.97 10.87
CA LEU A 154 -11.65 9.12 11.35
C LEU A 154 -12.65 8.75 12.46
N SER A 155 -13.14 7.51 12.49
CA SER A 155 -13.98 7.01 13.58
C SER A 155 -13.24 6.91 14.92
N HIS A 156 -11.91 6.80 14.91
CA HIS A 156 -11.05 6.72 16.09
C HIS A 156 -10.38 8.06 16.40
N THR A 157 -9.91 8.73 15.36
CA THR A 157 -9.19 10.00 15.48
C THR A 157 -9.73 10.98 14.43
N PRO A 158 -10.75 11.81 14.79
CA PRO A 158 -11.26 12.82 13.88
C PRO A 158 -10.16 13.80 13.44
N GLY A 159 -10.13 14.13 12.15
CA GLY A 159 -9.13 15.05 11.59
C GLY A 159 -9.41 15.40 10.13
N ASN A 160 -8.75 16.44 9.65
CA ASN A 160 -8.90 16.89 8.27
C ASN A 160 -8.28 15.91 7.29
N THR A 161 -8.80 15.90 6.07
CA THR A 161 -8.28 15.04 4.98
C THR A 161 -7.95 15.84 3.74
N VAL A 162 -7.05 15.27 2.92
CA VAL A 162 -6.68 15.82 1.61
C VAL A 162 -6.67 14.70 0.59
N SER A 163 -7.23 14.95 -0.59
CA SER A 163 -6.97 14.11 -1.77
C SER A 163 -6.70 14.94 -3.01
N THR A 164 -6.33 14.28 -4.10
CA THR A 164 -6.12 14.96 -5.38
C THR A 164 -7.44 15.36 -6.04
N LEU A 165 -7.39 16.30 -6.96
CA LEU A 165 -8.56 16.71 -7.75
C LEU A 165 -9.08 15.60 -8.68
N SER A 166 -8.29 14.56 -8.95
CA SER A 166 -8.69 13.39 -9.72
C SER A 166 -9.45 12.34 -8.89
N SER A 167 -9.40 12.43 -7.56
CA SER A 167 -10.12 11.51 -6.67
C SER A 167 -11.63 11.75 -6.69
N SER A 168 -12.37 10.70 -6.35
CA SER A 168 -13.83 10.80 -6.20
C SER A 168 -14.23 11.71 -5.04
N ARG A 169 -15.50 12.06 -4.97
CA ARG A 169 -16.04 12.87 -3.85
C ARG A 169 -16.26 12.05 -2.57
N ALA A 170 -16.09 10.74 -2.59
CA ALA A 170 -16.42 9.89 -1.48
C ALA A 170 -15.61 10.22 -0.22
N LEU A 171 -14.30 10.48 -0.35
CA LEU A 171 -13.48 10.89 0.79
C LEU A 171 -14.00 12.20 1.42
N ARG A 172 -14.37 13.18 0.59
CA ARG A 172 -14.96 14.42 1.10
C ARG A 172 -16.22 14.18 1.90
N ASP A 173 -17.08 13.31 1.40
CA ASP A 173 -18.38 13.06 2.02
C ASP A 173 -18.21 12.29 3.34
N VAL A 174 -17.30 11.31 3.40
CA VAL A 174 -16.89 10.64 4.65
C VAL A 174 -16.28 11.62 5.65
N THR A 175 -15.33 12.45 5.21
CA THR A 175 -14.70 13.44 6.09
C THR A 175 -15.73 14.37 6.74
N ARG A 176 -16.70 14.85 5.97
CA ARG A 176 -17.79 15.71 6.47
C ARG A 176 -18.72 14.96 7.42
N ALA A 177 -18.99 13.69 7.16
CA ALA A 177 -19.81 12.87 8.08
C ALA A 177 -19.16 12.75 9.47
N HIS A 178 -17.83 12.76 9.55
CA HIS A 178 -17.08 12.81 10.80
C HIS A 178 -16.89 14.23 11.36
N GLY A 179 -17.53 15.24 10.77
CA GLY A 179 -17.48 16.64 11.24
C GLY A 179 -16.14 17.34 10.97
N CYS A 180 -15.35 16.82 10.05
CA CYS A 180 -14.01 17.31 9.75
C CYS A 180 -13.96 18.04 8.39
N GLU A 181 -12.86 18.75 8.11
CA GLU A 181 -12.65 19.51 6.89
C GLU A 181 -11.91 18.71 5.83
N TYR A 182 -12.48 18.68 4.62
CA TYR A 182 -11.83 18.11 3.43
C TYR A 182 -11.20 19.21 2.59
N ASN A 183 -9.99 18.97 2.12
CA ASN A 183 -9.28 19.85 1.21
C ASN A 183 -8.84 19.08 -0.06
N ALA A 184 -8.88 19.74 -1.20
CA ALA A 184 -8.36 19.19 -2.45
C ALA A 184 -7.00 19.80 -2.80
N ALA A 185 -6.14 19.00 -3.40
CA ALA A 185 -4.83 19.39 -3.92
C ALA A 185 -4.71 19.08 -5.41
N ALA A 186 -3.80 19.75 -6.10
CA ALA A 186 -3.42 19.34 -7.45
C ALA A 186 -2.87 17.90 -7.44
N VAL A 187 -2.97 17.21 -8.57
CA VAL A 187 -2.42 15.86 -8.74
C VAL A 187 -0.91 15.87 -8.49
N GLY A 188 -0.44 14.86 -7.79
CA GLY A 188 0.95 14.67 -7.39
C GLY A 188 1.14 14.69 -5.87
N GLU A 189 1.87 13.71 -5.37
CA GLU A 189 2.10 13.48 -3.94
C GLU A 189 2.62 14.71 -3.20
N VAL A 190 3.59 15.42 -3.79
CA VAL A 190 4.17 16.64 -3.22
C VAL A 190 3.11 17.72 -2.95
N ASN A 191 2.11 17.84 -3.85
CA ASN A 191 1.02 18.80 -3.70
C ASN A 191 0.09 18.39 -2.55
N VAL A 192 -0.23 17.10 -2.46
CA VAL A 192 -1.04 16.53 -1.37
C VAL A 192 -0.35 16.75 -0.03
N VAL A 193 0.90 16.34 0.12
CA VAL A 193 1.66 16.48 1.37
C VAL A 193 1.81 17.95 1.79
N THR A 194 2.05 18.86 0.82
CA THR A 194 2.12 20.30 1.09
C THR A 194 0.78 20.81 1.64
N LYS A 195 -0.32 20.38 1.04
CA LYS A 195 -1.67 20.74 1.47
C LYS A 195 -2.01 20.16 2.85
N MET A 196 -1.67 18.88 3.09
CA MET A 196 -1.85 18.24 4.40
C MET A 196 -1.15 19.03 5.50
N LYS A 197 0.12 19.40 5.30
CA LYS A 197 0.87 20.23 6.28
C LYS A 197 0.21 21.59 6.51
N ALA A 198 -0.30 22.23 5.46
CA ALA A 198 -0.95 23.55 5.55
C ALA A 198 -2.31 23.51 6.27
N THR A 199 -3.02 22.38 6.21
CA THR A 199 -4.38 22.22 6.76
C THR A 199 -4.42 21.32 8.01
N ASN A 200 -3.26 20.88 8.50
CA ASN A 200 -3.17 19.94 9.62
C ASN A 200 -3.96 18.64 9.36
N ALA A 201 -3.99 18.19 8.11
CA ALA A 201 -4.70 16.98 7.75
C ALA A 201 -3.93 15.73 8.20
N ILE A 202 -4.68 14.70 8.63
CA ILE A 202 -4.12 13.43 9.11
C ILE A 202 -4.16 12.33 8.05
N ILE A 203 -4.97 12.55 6.98
CA ILE A 203 -5.08 11.67 5.81
C ILE A 203 -5.01 12.53 4.56
#